data_6c8e858373913fc8b90a800c65e09a20
#
_entry.id   6c8e858373913fc8b90a800c65e09a20
#
_cell.length_a   1.000
_cell.length_b   1.000
_cell.length_c   1.000
_cell.angle_alpha   90.00
_cell.angle_beta   90.00
_cell.angle_gamma   90.00
#
_symmetry.space_group_name_H-M   'P 1'
#
loop_
_entity.id
_entity.type
_entity.pdbx_description
1 polymer ?
#
loop_
_entity_poly.entity_id
_entity_poly.type
_entity_poly.pdbx_seq_one_letter_code
_entity_poly.pdbx_strand_id
1 'polypeptide(L)'
;MPARRLFAGALISLLSGWLLWSLLWNGYLGRYWLWPLLVLTPDSWRTDAETWATASYSYYALVGGGLLIFFARVGHLPEIWRRYALRRKAAPPPPPAQGADPADWPELRAAGLDDTARSLAAATRDGSLGDVDYARISRAWQGVRARPERLAAFTDAVRTQGAAACAHPSGVRDLPVRTATHDLAVGQVRIGTAADHPRNPYARRTTGVALEPALLGTSLLAVGPAGAGKTVRLVRPVVESLCLQALANRAAVVAVTSHGTALAPDAAFDVVVSVGRSDSTHDLDLYGGADDPDEAARILAEALVGDLVADTRRAATALAQLIGPYQAAHGHYPGVPALRELLDGAPEALAALRAAVAHDPAQLRELDARARQAERGDEVGVLLAERVAFLDRPAFASFFRTDVRTGQFSLRTLAHPLRVRVDLPERGHAEAARIVSRLLLAQFAEAALARTDRSLFACLVLDDATYTVTAESVRALQRLRSAHAGAVLALRSLEDVPEHLRGPLLGAVGCRMAFAGLTPWDGGRFAETWGTEWVQTRDVTNRQIISDEPLTKALHFMRRLVTGRAATAEAVTVREVERQRWSASDLAHAVPAGHAVLSLTTVGGEHTPPLLVDLRG
;
A
#
# COMPACT_ATOMS: atom_id res chain seq x y z
N MET A 1 -12.14 -18.53 -18.68
CA MET A 1 -13.55 -18.16 -18.99
C MET A 1 -14.25 -17.69 -17.72
N PRO A 2 -15.13 -16.68 -17.76
CA PRO A 2 -15.90 -16.25 -16.58
C PRO A 2 -16.88 -17.35 -16.16
N ALA A 3 -17.07 -17.52 -14.85
CA ALA A 3 -17.85 -18.62 -14.24
C ALA A 3 -19.24 -18.78 -14.86
N ARG A 4 -19.97 -17.68 -15.08
CA ARG A 4 -21.31 -17.70 -15.69
C ARG A 4 -21.34 -18.38 -17.07
N ARG A 5 -20.33 -18.13 -17.93
CA ARG A 5 -20.25 -18.75 -19.26
C ARG A 5 -19.93 -20.25 -19.18
N LEU A 6 -19.12 -20.66 -18.22
CA LEU A 6 -18.82 -22.09 -18.01
C LEU A 6 -20.06 -22.85 -17.54
N PHE A 7 -20.79 -22.33 -16.55
CA PHE A 7 -22.02 -22.98 -16.06
C PHE A 7 -23.14 -22.96 -17.09
N ALA A 8 -23.33 -21.85 -17.83
CA ALA A 8 -24.32 -21.78 -18.92
C ALA A 8 -23.96 -22.77 -20.03
N GLY A 9 -22.69 -22.87 -20.45
CA GLY A 9 -22.22 -23.83 -21.43
C GLY A 9 -22.44 -25.28 -21.00
N ALA A 10 -22.15 -25.60 -19.73
CA ALA A 10 -22.39 -26.92 -19.16
C ALA A 10 -23.89 -27.30 -19.17
N LEU A 11 -24.73 -26.36 -18.75
CA LEU A 11 -26.19 -26.56 -18.71
C LEU A 11 -26.76 -26.79 -20.11
N ILE A 12 -26.41 -25.94 -21.08
CA ILE A 12 -26.84 -26.08 -22.48
C ILE A 12 -26.36 -27.41 -23.04
N SER A 13 -25.10 -27.79 -22.82
CA SER A 13 -24.54 -29.06 -23.30
C SER A 13 -25.28 -30.27 -22.75
N LEU A 14 -25.54 -30.31 -21.44
CA LEU A 14 -26.28 -31.40 -20.79
C LEU A 14 -27.73 -31.46 -21.26
N LEU A 15 -28.42 -30.31 -21.42
CA LEU A 15 -29.77 -30.26 -21.95
C LEU A 15 -29.82 -30.76 -23.41
N SER A 16 -28.85 -30.39 -24.24
CA SER A 16 -28.73 -30.90 -25.61
C SER A 16 -28.50 -32.40 -25.65
N GLY A 17 -27.66 -32.93 -24.77
CA GLY A 17 -27.43 -34.37 -24.62
C GLY A 17 -28.71 -35.12 -24.17
N TRP A 18 -29.41 -34.59 -23.22
CA TRP A 18 -30.71 -35.09 -22.76
C TRP A 18 -31.75 -35.10 -23.87
N LEU A 19 -31.85 -34.00 -24.62
CA LEU A 19 -32.78 -33.88 -25.74
C LEU A 19 -32.46 -34.91 -26.83
N LEU A 20 -31.18 -35.05 -27.21
CA LEU A 20 -30.73 -36.04 -28.20
C LEU A 20 -31.06 -37.46 -27.74
N TRP A 21 -30.76 -37.82 -26.47
CA TRP A 21 -31.12 -39.11 -25.92
C TRP A 21 -32.61 -39.37 -25.95
N SER A 22 -33.42 -38.37 -25.55
CA SER A 22 -34.89 -38.44 -25.59
C SER A 22 -35.46 -38.65 -26.99
N LEU A 23 -34.90 -37.97 -28.01
CA LEU A 23 -35.30 -38.12 -29.41
C LEU A 23 -34.93 -39.50 -29.96
N LEU A 24 -33.75 -40.05 -29.58
CA LEU A 24 -33.34 -41.40 -29.92
C LEU A 24 -34.24 -42.45 -29.26
N TRP A 25 -34.47 -42.30 -27.96
CA TRP A 25 -35.27 -43.23 -27.15
C TRP A 25 -36.72 -43.33 -27.64
N ASN A 26 -37.33 -42.20 -27.95
CA ASN A 26 -38.73 -42.13 -28.42
C ASN A 26 -38.84 -42.43 -29.94
N GLY A 27 -37.74 -42.74 -30.64
CA GLY A 27 -37.74 -43.13 -32.04
C GLY A 27 -37.98 -41.99 -33.05
N TYR A 28 -37.96 -40.71 -32.62
CA TYR A 28 -38.13 -39.57 -33.53
C TYR A 28 -37.02 -39.41 -34.56
N LEU A 29 -35.81 -39.94 -34.28
CA LEU A 29 -34.66 -39.96 -35.22
C LEU A 29 -34.54 -41.28 -36.00
N GLY A 30 -35.58 -42.10 -35.98
CA GLY A 30 -35.60 -43.42 -36.59
C GLY A 30 -34.86 -44.48 -35.75
N ARG A 31 -34.99 -45.74 -36.15
CA ARG A 31 -34.37 -46.88 -35.42
C ARG A 31 -32.98 -47.25 -35.92
N TYR A 32 -32.38 -46.48 -36.79
CA TYR A 32 -31.06 -46.75 -37.35
C TYR A 32 -29.93 -46.86 -36.30
N TRP A 33 -30.07 -46.19 -35.18
CA TRP A 33 -29.10 -46.25 -34.07
C TRP A 33 -29.06 -47.61 -33.35
N LEU A 34 -30.09 -48.45 -33.54
CA LEU A 34 -30.17 -49.84 -33.06
C LEU A 34 -29.53 -50.83 -34.03
N TRP A 35 -29.14 -50.39 -35.22
CA TRP A 35 -28.56 -51.28 -36.25
C TRP A 35 -27.27 -51.96 -35.78
N PRO A 36 -26.31 -51.33 -35.06
CA PRO A 36 -25.16 -52.01 -34.51
C PRO A 36 -25.51 -53.14 -33.55
N LEU A 37 -26.52 -52.97 -32.71
CA LEU A 37 -27.01 -54.02 -31.82
C LEU A 37 -27.55 -55.21 -32.64
N LEU A 38 -28.29 -54.95 -33.71
CA LEU A 38 -28.84 -56.00 -34.55
C LEU A 38 -27.77 -56.74 -35.36
N VAL A 39 -26.72 -56.08 -35.77
CA VAL A 39 -25.61 -56.71 -36.52
C VAL A 39 -24.63 -57.46 -35.65
N LEU A 40 -24.37 -56.97 -34.44
CA LEU A 40 -23.35 -57.52 -33.54
C LEU A 40 -23.86 -58.68 -32.66
N THR A 41 -25.21 -58.86 -32.57
CA THR A 41 -25.80 -59.91 -31.76
C THR A 41 -26.13 -61.17 -32.61
N PRO A 42 -25.66 -62.39 -32.24
CA PRO A 42 -26.02 -63.62 -32.92
C PRO A 42 -27.51 -63.90 -32.86
N ASP A 43 -28.05 -64.60 -33.86
CA ASP A 43 -29.48 -64.90 -33.92
C ASP A 43 -29.97 -65.77 -32.75
N SER A 44 -29.10 -66.58 -32.16
CA SER A 44 -29.37 -67.38 -30.94
C SER A 44 -29.69 -66.50 -29.72
N TRP A 45 -29.12 -65.30 -29.61
CA TRP A 45 -29.41 -64.38 -28.49
C TRP A 45 -30.74 -63.66 -28.64
N ARG A 46 -31.29 -63.58 -29.87
CA ARG A 46 -32.58 -62.93 -30.16
C ARG A 46 -33.76 -63.84 -29.84
N THR A 47 -33.53 -65.13 -29.79
CA THR A 47 -34.57 -66.13 -29.48
C THR A 47 -34.76 -66.35 -27.98
N ASP A 48 -33.76 -65.98 -27.16
CA ASP A 48 -33.86 -66.02 -25.70
C ASP A 48 -34.14 -64.63 -25.14
N ALA A 49 -35.30 -64.48 -24.47
CA ALA A 49 -35.77 -63.19 -23.98
C ALA A 49 -34.86 -62.54 -22.92
N GLU A 50 -34.18 -63.34 -22.09
CA GLU A 50 -33.33 -62.85 -21.02
C GLU A 50 -31.98 -62.36 -21.51
N THR A 51 -31.35 -63.13 -22.43
CA THR A 51 -30.07 -62.70 -23.10
C THR A 51 -30.29 -61.49 -24.01
N TRP A 52 -31.43 -61.44 -24.71
CA TRP A 52 -31.77 -60.29 -25.53
C TRP A 52 -31.98 -59.02 -24.71
N ALA A 53 -32.66 -59.11 -23.58
CA ALA A 53 -32.86 -57.99 -22.68
C ALA A 53 -31.52 -57.48 -22.15
N THR A 54 -30.65 -58.38 -21.70
CA THR A 54 -29.30 -58.05 -21.18
C THR A 54 -28.42 -57.35 -22.22
N ALA A 55 -28.39 -57.88 -23.46
CA ALA A 55 -27.65 -57.32 -24.57
C ALA A 55 -28.18 -55.89 -24.92
N SER A 56 -29.51 -55.73 -24.95
CA SER A 56 -30.14 -54.45 -25.26
C SER A 56 -29.86 -53.39 -24.18
N TYR A 57 -29.97 -53.75 -22.89
CA TYR A 57 -29.66 -52.84 -21.80
C TYR A 57 -28.19 -52.44 -21.75
N SER A 58 -27.28 -53.42 -22.01
CA SER A 58 -25.84 -53.16 -22.11
C SER A 58 -25.51 -52.20 -23.25
N TYR A 59 -26.13 -52.36 -24.43
CA TYR A 59 -26.00 -51.45 -25.54
C TYR A 59 -26.53 -50.05 -25.25
N TYR A 60 -27.71 -49.96 -24.62
CA TYR A 60 -28.26 -48.67 -24.23
C TYR A 60 -27.41 -47.97 -23.19
N ALA A 61 -26.85 -48.70 -22.24
CA ALA A 61 -25.92 -48.15 -21.26
C ALA A 61 -24.64 -47.62 -21.90
N LEU A 62 -24.13 -48.34 -22.92
CA LEU A 62 -22.92 -47.94 -23.66
C LEU A 62 -23.16 -46.67 -24.49
N VAL A 63 -24.26 -46.63 -25.26
CA VAL A 63 -24.61 -45.47 -26.08
C VAL A 63 -24.96 -44.27 -25.21
N GLY A 64 -25.80 -44.43 -24.17
CA GLY A 64 -26.18 -43.39 -23.23
C GLY A 64 -24.99 -42.86 -22.43
N GLY A 65 -24.12 -43.77 -21.96
CA GLY A 65 -22.86 -43.43 -21.29
C GLY A 65 -21.89 -42.67 -22.18
N GLY A 66 -21.76 -43.07 -23.43
CA GLY A 66 -20.95 -42.39 -24.45
C GLY A 66 -21.44 -40.96 -24.72
N LEU A 67 -22.75 -40.80 -24.90
CA LEU A 67 -23.37 -39.50 -25.06
C LEU A 67 -23.15 -38.61 -23.81
N LEU A 68 -23.33 -39.17 -22.64
CA LEU A 68 -23.12 -38.43 -21.38
C LEU A 68 -21.69 -37.96 -21.24
N ILE A 69 -20.70 -38.83 -21.53
CA ILE A 69 -19.27 -38.48 -21.51
C ILE A 69 -18.94 -37.41 -22.56
N PHE A 70 -19.51 -37.54 -23.75
CA PHE A 70 -19.30 -36.58 -24.84
C PHE A 70 -19.82 -35.18 -24.45
N PHE A 71 -21.08 -35.08 -24.02
CA PHE A 71 -21.66 -33.82 -23.65
C PHE A 71 -21.10 -33.25 -22.35
N ALA A 72 -20.65 -34.08 -21.40
CA ALA A 72 -19.93 -33.66 -20.22
C ALA A 72 -18.58 -32.99 -20.60
N ARG A 73 -17.87 -33.56 -21.59
CA ARG A 73 -16.61 -32.96 -22.08
C ARG A 73 -16.84 -31.67 -22.88
N VAL A 74 -17.82 -31.64 -23.78
CA VAL A 74 -18.19 -30.45 -24.55
C VAL A 74 -18.64 -29.32 -23.62
N GLY A 75 -19.37 -29.66 -22.56
CA GLY A 75 -19.82 -28.72 -21.52
C GLY A 75 -18.75 -28.34 -20.49
N HIS A 76 -17.48 -28.77 -20.68
CA HIS A 76 -16.37 -28.49 -19.75
C HIS A 76 -16.64 -28.89 -18.30
N LEU A 77 -17.48 -29.89 -18.05
CA LEU A 77 -17.79 -30.42 -16.71
C LEU A 77 -16.54 -30.84 -15.93
N PRO A 78 -15.51 -31.49 -16.51
CA PRO A 78 -14.28 -31.81 -15.81
C PRO A 78 -13.52 -30.56 -15.32
N GLU A 79 -13.60 -29.45 -16.04
CA GLU A 79 -12.98 -28.18 -15.66
C GLU A 79 -13.75 -27.52 -14.50
N ILE A 80 -15.08 -27.58 -14.53
CA ILE A 80 -15.94 -27.16 -13.42
C ILE A 80 -15.65 -27.99 -12.17
N TRP A 81 -15.55 -29.32 -12.33
CA TRP A 81 -15.22 -30.25 -11.23
C TRP A 81 -13.85 -29.94 -10.62
N ARG A 82 -12.82 -29.73 -11.47
CA ARG A 82 -11.48 -29.34 -11.00
C ARG A 82 -11.48 -27.99 -10.28
N ARG A 83 -12.22 -27.01 -10.79
CA ARG A 83 -12.24 -25.65 -10.23
C ARG A 83 -13.06 -25.54 -8.94
N TYR A 84 -14.14 -26.29 -8.80
CA TYR A 84 -15.12 -26.11 -7.72
C TYR A 84 -15.22 -27.29 -6.76
N ALA A 85 -15.07 -28.53 -7.23
CA ALA A 85 -15.16 -29.72 -6.39
C ALA A 85 -13.78 -30.20 -5.90
N LEU A 86 -12.71 -30.08 -6.71
CA LEU A 86 -11.34 -30.42 -6.33
C LEU A 86 -10.58 -29.21 -5.74
N ARG A 87 -11.13 -28.02 -5.69
CA ARG A 87 -10.73 -27.12 -4.62
C ARG A 87 -11.13 -27.78 -3.30
N ARG A 88 -10.37 -28.77 -2.87
CA ARG A 88 -10.09 -28.88 -1.46
C ARG A 88 -9.69 -27.46 -1.07
N LYS A 89 -10.55 -26.79 -0.29
CA LYS A 89 -10.12 -25.73 0.60
C LYS A 89 -8.78 -26.24 1.12
N ALA A 90 -7.66 -25.60 0.78
CA ALA A 90 -6.53 -25.67 1.69
C ALA A 90 -7.19 -25.42 3.01
N ALA A 91 -7.16 -26.43 3.89
CA ALA A 91 -7.77 -26.27 5.19
C ALA A 91 -7.21 -24.95 5.67
N PRO A 92 -8.03 -23.96 6.05
CA PRO A 92 -7.50 -22.75 6.66
C PRO A 92 -6.54 -23.30 7.72
N PRO A 93 -5.32 -22.75 7.88
CA PRO A 93 -4.40 -23.19 8.91
C PRO A 93 -5.27 -23.38 10.14
N PRO A 94 -5.21 -24.53 10.83
CA PRO A 94 -6.14 -24.87 11.89
C PRO A 94 -6.30 -23.59 12.71
N PRO A 95 -7.53 -23.11 12.96
CA PRO A 95 -7.72 -21.88 13.72
C PRO A 95 -6.86 -22.09 14.96
N PRO A 96 -6.04 -21.12 15.39
CA PRO A 96 -5.21 -21.26 16.57
C PRO A 96 -6.14 -21.82 17.62
N ALA A 97 -5.79 -22.95 18.21
CA ALA A 97 -6.69 -23.85 18.96
C ALA A 97 -7.66 -22.97 19.74
N GLN A 98 -8.94 -22.96 19.36
CA GLN A 98 -9.93 -22.07 19.93
C GLN A 98 -9.99 -22.40 21.41
N GLY A 99 -9.35 -21.58 22.26
CA GLY A 99 -9.29 -21.77 23.69
C GLY A 99 -7.92 -21.58 24.34
N ALA A 100 -6.81 -21.58 23.62
CA ALA A 100 -5.52 -21.27 24.24
C ALA A 100 -5.37 -19.75 24.38
N ASP A 101 -5.34 -19.25 25.61
CA ASP A 101 -5.07 -17.86 25.89
C ASP A 101 -3.67 -17.51 25.34
N PRO A 102 -3.53 -16.47 24.48
CA PRO A 102 -2.22 -16.02 24.02
C PRO A 102 -1.25 -15.73 25.18
N ALA A 103 -1.77 -15.30 26.34
CA ALA A 103 -1.00 -15.06 27.55
C ALA A 103 -0.31 -16.31 28.11
N ASP A 104 -0.78 -17.51 27.76
CA ASP A 104 -0.17 -18.78 28.17
C ASP A 104 0.97 -19.26 27.26
N TRP A 105 1.32 -18.50 26.23
CA TRP A 105 2.42 -18.78 25.29
C TRP A 105 2.37 -20.18 24.67
N PRO A 106 1.28 -20.56 23.99
CA PRO A 106 1.06 -21.92 23.50
C PRO A 106 2.13 -22.39 22.52
N GLU A 107 2.72 -21.48 21.73
CA GLU A 107 3.78 -21.82 20.78
C GLU A 107 5.08 -22.26 21.49
N LEU A 108 5.42 -21.62 22.60
CA LEU A 108 6.60 -22.01 23.42
C LEU A 108 6.37 -23.35 24.11
N ARG A 109 5.17 -23.59 24.63
CA ARG A 109 4.80 -24.88 25.22
C ARG A 109 4.84 -26.01 24.18
N ALA A 110 4.30 -25.77 22.99
CA ALA A 110 4.35 -26.75 21.90
C ALA A 110 5.79 -27.09 21.46
N ALA A 111 6.75 -26.17 21.72
CA ALA A 111 8.16 -26.39 21.47
C ALA A 111 8.93 -27.02 22.67
N GLY A 112 8.23 -27.42 23.77
CA GLY A 112 8.83 -27.98 24.96
C GLY A 112 9.53 -27.00 25.90
N LEU A 113 9.24 -25.67 25.73
CA LEU A 113 9.82 -24.60 26.56
C LEU A 113 8.88 -24.18 27.69
N ASP A 114 8.41 -25.17 28.49
CA ASP A 114 7.39 -24.95 29.52
C ASP A 114 7.83 -23.97 30.61
N ASP A 115 9.10 -23.97 31.01
CA ASP A 115 9.62 -23.06 32.02
C ASP A 115 9.61 -21.63 31.53
N THR A 116 10.06 -21.41 30.29
CA THR A 116 10.04 -20.10 29.64
C THR A 116 8.62 -19.59 29.48
N ALA A 117 7.70 -20.44 29.02
CA ALA A 117 6.28 -20.11 28.87
C ALA A 117 5.63 -19.77 30.22
N ARG A 118 5.93 -20.51 31.31
CA ARG A 118 5.41 -20.23 32.65
C ARG A 118 5.92 -18.90 33.21
N SER A 119 7.18 -18.59 33.01
CA SER A 119 7.77 -17.31 33.44
C SER A 119 7.10 -16.12 32.75
N LEU A 120 6.94 -16.17 31.41
CA LEU A 120 6.28 -15.12 30.63
C LEU A 120 4.78 -15.01 30.96
N ALA A 121 4.09 -16.13 31.15
CA ALA A 121 2.68 -16.14 31.55
C ALA A 121 2.47 -15.57 32.97
N ALA A 122 3.41 -15.77 33.90
CA ALA A 122 3.39 -15.12 35.20
C ALA A 122 3.55 -13.60 35.05
N ALA A 123 4.54 -13.15 34.23
CA ALA A 123 4.74 -11.73 33.95
C ALA A 123 3.54 -11.05 33.27
N THR A 124 2.78 -11.78 32.46
CA THR A 124 1.53 -11.27 31.89
C THR A 124 0.46 -11.09 32.96
N ARG A 125 0.31 -12.06 33.89
CA ARG A 125 -0.70 -12.01 34.94
C ARG A 125 -0.41 -10.97 36.02
N ASP A 126 0.85 -10.70 36.33
CA ASP A 126 1.26 -9.69 37.30
C ASP A 126 1.34 -8.27 36.68
N GLY A 127 1.09 -8.13 35.36
CA GLY A 127 1.07 -6.88 34.63
C GLY A 127 2.46 -6.30 34.32
N SER A 128 3.53 -7.04 34.56
CA SER A 128 4.89 -6.61 34.21
C SER A 128 5.22 -6.77 32.72
N LEU A 129 4.44 -7.59 31.99
CA LEU A 129 4.57 -7.83 30.56
C LEU A 129 3.39 -7.17 29.82
N GLY A 130 3.70 -6.11 29.03
CA GLY A 130 2.73 -5.40 28.20
C GLY A 130 2.55 -6.05 26.81
N ASP A 131 1.66 -5.46 26.03
CA ASP A 131 1.38 -5.90 24.64
C ASP A 131 2.59 -5.71 23.70
N VAL A 132 3.37 -4.64 23.88
CA VAL A 132 4.63 -4.41 23.14
C VAL A 132 5.65 -5.50 23.47
N ASP A 133 5.79 -5.83 24.76
CA ASP A 133 6.68 -6.89 25.21
C ASP A 133 6.29 -8.24 24.60
N TYR A 134 4.99 -8.54 24.63
CA TYR A 134 4.43 -9.74 23.98
C TYR A 134 4.77 -9.79 22.49
N ALA A 135 4.51 -8.70 21.76
CA ALA A 135 4.77 -8.63 20.33
C ALA A 135 6.27 -8.79 20.02
N ARG A 136 7.15 -8.19 20.82
CA ARG A 136 8.60 -8.26 20.71
C ARG A 136 9.14 -9.67 20.96
N ILE A 137 8.74 -10.28 22.06
CA ILE A 137 9.17 -11.65 22.43
C ILE A 137 8.63 -12.66 21.42
N SER A 138 7.38 -12.52 20.97
CA SER A 138 6.82 -13.33 19.89
C SER A 138 7.60 -13.19 18.59
N ARG A 139 8.05 -11.97 18.25
CA ARG A 139 8.92 -11.73 17.09
C ARG A 139 10.29 -12.40 17.25
N ALA A 140 10.89 -12.31 18.44
CA ALA A 140 12.15 -13.00 18.75
C ALA A 140 12.00 -14.51 18.60
N TRP A 141 10.89 -15.10 19.10
CA TRP A 141 10.58 -16.51 18.95
C TRP A 141 10.42 -16.94 17.48
N GLN A 142 9.76 -16.13 16.64
CA GLN A 142 9.71 -16.39 15.20
C GLN A 142 11.11 -16.43 14.57
N GLY A 143 12.00 -15.55 15.03
CA GLY A 143 13.41 -15.54 14.64
C GLY A 143 14.17 -16.83 15.05
N VAL A 144 13.87 -17.38 16.24
CA VAL A 144 14.41 -18.66 16.70
C VAL A 144 13.90 -19.81 15.85
N ARG A 145 12.61 -19.82 15.51
CA ARG A 145 12.02 -20.84 14.61
C ARG A 145 12.68 -20.85 13.23
N ALA A 146 13.05 -19.69 12.73
CA ALA A 146 13.78 -19.56 11.46
C ALA A 146 15.27 -19.92 11.57
N ARG A 147 15.87 -19.75 12.76
CA ARG A 147 17.30 -19.97 13.05
C ARG A 147 17.44 -20.65 14.42
N PRO A 148 17.37 -21.99 14.49
CA PRO A 148 17.37 -22.75 15.74
C PRO A 148 18.63 -22.55 16.61
N GLU A 149 19.73 -22.13 16.02
CA GLU A 149 20.97 -21.81 16.76
C GLU A 149 20.80 -20.66 17.76
N ARG A 150 19.76 -19.84 17.63
CA ARG A 150 19.44 -18.74 18.55
C ARG A 150 18.63 -19.16 19.78
N LEU A 151 18.26 -20.44 19.89
CA LEU A 151 17.40 -20.94 20.97
C LEU A 151 18.01 -20.69 22.35
N ALA A 152 19.28 -21.03 22.54
CA ALA A 152 19.98 -20.86 23.82
C ALA A 152 20.02 -19.39 24.25
N ALA A 153 20.34 -18.48 23.33
CA ALA A 153 20.37 -17.04 23.60
C ALA A 153 18.98 -16.48 23.94
N PHE A 154 17.93 -16.96 23.27
CA PHE A 154 16.55 -16.56 23.55
C PHE A 154 16.10 -17.01 24.95
N THR A 155 16.29 -18.27 25.29
CA THR A 155 15.89 -18.83 26.60
C THR A 155 16.66 -18.18 27.75
N ASP A 156 17.95 -17.90 27.55
CA ASP A 156 18.76 -17.18 28.53
C ASP A 156 18.31 -15.73 28.72
N ALA A 157 18.01 -15.02 27.62
CA ALA A 157 17.46 -13.67 27.68
C ALA A 157 16.14 -13.61 28.46
N VAL A 158 15.20 -14.55 28.19
CA VAL A 158 13.94 -14.60 28.94
C VAL A 158 14.16 -14.94 30.41
N ARG A 159 15.07 -15.88 30.71
CA ARG A 159 15.39 -16.26 32.10
C ARG A 159 16.01 -15.12 32.90
N THR A 160 16.88 -14.31 32.27
CA THR A 160 17.63 -13.24 32.96
C THR A 160 16.90 -11.91 33.00
N GLN A 161 16.14 -11.57 31.95
CA GLN A 161 15.50 -10.26 31.76
C GLN A 161 13.98 -10.32 31.90
N GLY A 162 13.37 -11.51 31.92
CA GLY A 162 11.91 -11.66 32.02
C GLY A 162 11.16 -10.90 30.91
N ALA A 163 10.21 -10.06 31.28
CA ALA A 163 9.43 -9.24 30.36
C ALA A 163 10.26 -8.25 29.54
N ALA A 164 11.45 -7.87 30.01
CA ALA A 164 12.38 -7.00 29.25
C ALA A 164 13.27 -7.76 28.25
N ALA A 165 13.10 -9.08 28.10
CA ALA A 165 13.86 -9.88 27.17
C ALA A 165 13.76 -9.36 25.74
N CYS A 166 14.88 -9.36 25.01
CA CYS A 166 14.97 -8.87 23.63
C CYS A 166 14.54 -7.41 23.47
N ALA A 167 14.71 -6.57 24.50
CA ALA A 167 14.32 -5.17 24.49
C ALA A 167 14.90 -4.41 23.29
N HIS A 168 14.19 -3.36 22.91
CA HIS A 168 14.68 -2.41 21.91
C HIS A 168 16.04 -1.81 22.38
N PRO A 169 17.00 -1.51 21.48
CA PRO A 169 18.31 -0.98 21.86
C PRO A 169 18.27 0.27 22.76
N SER A 170 17.22 1.09 22.67
CA SER A 170 17.02 2.25 23.54
C SER A 170 16.61 1.88 24.97
N GLY A 171 16.26 0.63 25.27
CA GLY A 171 15.73 0.20 26.56
C GLY A 171 14.27 0.60 26.80
N VAL A 172 13.66 1.40 25.93
CA VAL A 172 12.25 1.81 26.01
C VAL A 172 11.34 0.63 25.66
N ARG A 173 10.31 0.40 26.47
CA ARG A 173 9.40 -0.75 26.30
C ARG A 173 8.02 -0.37 25.83
N ASP A 174 7.62 0.89 25.95
CA ASP A 174 6.33 1.41 25.50
C ASP A 174 6.44 2.91 25.17
N LEU A 175 5.43 3.47 24.51
CA LEU A 175 5.33 4.91 24.29
C LEU A 175 4.85 5.62 25.56
N PRO A 176 5.25 6.87 25.80
CA PRO A 176 4.80 7.65 26.94
C PRO A 176 3.29 7.91 26.92
N VAL A 177 2.70 8.02 25.73
CA VAL A 177 1.27 8.23 25.51
C VAL A 177 0.85 7.51 24.24
N ARG A 178 -0.30 6.86 24.25
CA ARG A 178 -0.97 6.31 23.06
C ARG A 178 -2.29 7.03 22.85
N THR A 179 -2.59 7.40 21.62
CA THR A 179 -3.81 8.13 21.25
C THR A 179 -4.74 7.31 20.37
N ALA A 180 -4.24 6.27 19.72
CA ALA A 180 -5.00 5.38 18.86
C ALA A 180 -5.11 3.96 19.43
N THR A 181 -6.04 3.18 18.90
CA THR A 181 -6.21 1.76 19.25
C THR A 181 -5.33 0.91 18.35
N HIS A 182 -4.45 0.11 18.97
CA HIS A 182 -3.50 -0.74 18.29
C HIS A 182 -3.76 -2.21 18.55
N ASP A 183 -3.55 -3.04 17.52
CA ASP A 183 -3.39 -4.49 17.65
C ASP A 183 -1.95 -4.83 17.22
N LEU A 184 -1.06 -5.01 18.19
CA LEU A 184 0.36 -5.27 17.93
C LEU A 184 0.61 -6.72 17.52
N ALA A 185 -0.32 -7.64 17.75
CA ALA A 185 -0.17 -9.03 17.31
C ALA A 185 -0.13 -9.11 15.78
N VAL A 186 -0.99 -8.36 15.11
CA VAL A 186 -1.05 -8.26 13.64
C VAL A 186 -0.43 -6.97 13.08
N GLY A 187 -0.05 -6.03 13.95
CA GLY A 187 0.57 -4.75 13.55
C GLY A 187 -0.42 -3.73 12.99
N GLN A 188 -1.68 -3.76 13.43
CA GLN A 188 -2.74 -2.89 12.94
C GLN A 188 -2.94 -1.67 13.85
N VAL A 189 -3.27 -0.54 13.24
CA VAL A 189 -3.79 0.65 13.92
C VAL A 189 -5.17 0.99 13.37
N ARG A 190 -6.14 1.16 14.25
CA ARG A 190 -7.48 1.60 13.87
C ARG A 190 -7.45 3.10 13.56
N ILE A 191 -7.94 3.48 12.36
CA ILE A 191 -8.04 4.86 11.92
C ILE A 191 -9.47 5.38 11.89
N GLY A 192 -10.46 4.50 12.02
CA GLY A 192 -11.87 4.89 12.01
C GLY A 192 -12.82 3.72 11.84
N THR A 193 -14.05 4.05 11.45
CA THR A 193 -15.12 3.08 11.20
C THR A 193 -15.75 3.36 9.84
N ALA A 194 -15.98 2.32 9.04
CA ALA A 194 -16.70 2.45 7.77
C ALA A 194 -18.12 2.94 8.04
N ALA A 195 -18.50 4.07 7.45
CA ALA A 195 -19.79 4.70 7.66
C ALA A 195 -20.94 3.79 7.18
N ASP A 196 -22.09 3.86 7.85
CA ASP A 196 -23.33 3.26 7.33
C ASP A 196 -23.87 4.15 6.19
N HIS A 197 -23.33 3.92 5.00
CA HIS A 197 -23.61 4.72 3.82
C HIS A 197 -23.92 3.80 2.63
N PRO A 198 -24.90 4.15 1.76
CA PRO A 198 -25.31 3.30 0.64
C PRO A 198 -24.19 2.91 -0.33
N ARG A 199 -23.15 3.75 -0.47
CA ARG A 199 -21.98 3.46 -1.33
C ARG A 199 -21.00 2.48 -0.70
N ASN A 200 -21.03 2.30 0.62
CA ASN A 200 -20.24 1.26 1.25
C ASN A 200 -20.91 -0.10 1.07
N PRO A 201 -20.13 -1.16 0.71
CA PRO A 201 -20.65 -2.51 0.68
C PRO A 201 -21.30 -2.88 2.02
N TYR A 202 -22.48 -3.48 1.99
CA TYR A 202 -23.24 -3.79 3.21
C TYR A 202 -22.42 -4.55 4.26
N ALA A 203 -21.64 -5.53 3.83
CA ALA A 203 -20.78 -6.33 4.72
C ALA A 203 -19.63 -5.55 5.36
N ARG A 204 -19.35 -4.33 4.91
CA ARG A 204 -18.28 -3.47 5.45
C ARG A 204 -18.80 -2.32 6.30
N ARG A 205 -20.10 -2.02 6.25
CA ARG A 205 -20.70 -0.93 7.03
C ARG A 205 -20.51 -1.17 8.52
N THR A 206 -20.25 -0.10 9.26
CA THR A 206 -20.02 -0.09 10.72
C THR A 206 -18.84 -0.95 11.19
N THR A 207 -18.02 -1.49 10.27
CA THR A 207 -16.81 -2.23 10.66
C THR A 207 -15.64 -1.29 10.89
N GLY A 208 -14.72 -1.67 11.80
CA GLY A 208 -13.48 -0.94 12.01
C GLY A 208 -12.59 -0.95 10.77
N VAL A 209 -11.96 0.19 10.49
CA VAL A 209 -10.96 0.35 9.42
C VAL A 209 -9.60 0.54 10.06
N ALA A 210 -8.66 -0.32 9.70
CA ALA A 210 -7.30 -0.31 10.25
C ALA A 210 -6.26 -0.30 9.13
N LEU A 211 -5.09 0.24 9.43
CA LEU A 211 -3.90 0.19 8.57
C LEU A 211 -2.85 -0.73 9.18
N GLU A 212 -2.12 -1.42 8.32
CA GLU A 212 -1.07 -2.38 8.68
C GLU A 212 0.10 -2.28 7.70
N PRO A 213 1.29 -2.84 8.01
CA PRO A 213 2.44 -2.82 7.11
C PRO A 213 2.17 -3.41 5.72
N ALA A 214 1.27 -4.42 5.61
CA ALA A 214 0.89 -4.99 4.32
C ALA A 214 0.15 -3.99 3.40
N LEU A 215 -0.52 -3.01 3.96
CA LEU A 215 -1.15 -1.89 3.24
C LEU A 215 -0.15 -0.76 3.02
N LEU A 216 0.55 -0.34 4.07
CA LEU A 216 1.53 0.76 4.00
C LEU A 216 2.71 0.43 3.07
N GLY A 217 3.06 -0.84 2.88
CA GLY A 217 4.07 -1.30 1.92
C GLY A 217 3.70 -1.05 0.45
N THR A 218 2.46 -0.70 0.14
CA THR A 218 2.06 -0.22 -1.19
C THR A 218 2.06 1.30 -1.31
N SER A 219 2.50 1.99 -0.28
CA SER A 219 2.45 3.43 -0.04
C SER A 219 1.02 3.99 0.00
N LEU A 220 0.84 5.05 0.77
CA LEU A 220 -0.45 5.71 0.98
C LEU A 220 -0.34 7.19 0.61
N LEU A 221 -1.27 7.65 -0.22
CA LEU A 221 -1.46 9.06 -0.56
C LEU A 221 -2.75 9.57 0.07
N ALA A 222 -2.63 10.60 0.89
CA ALA A 222 -3.75 11.28 1.55
C ALA A 222 -3.85 12.73 1.07
N VAL A 223 -4.99 13.11 0.49
CA VAL A 223 -5.22 14.46 -0.03
C VAL A 223 -6.38 15.11 0.68
N GLY A 224 -6.22 16.38 1.04
CA GLY A 224 -7.28 17.17 1.66
C GLY A 224 -6.79 18.55 2.09
N PRO A 225 -7.68 19.55 2.22
CA PRO A 225 -7.31 20.90 2.58
C PRO A 225 -6.68 20.99 3.98
N ALA A 226 -6.08 22.13 4.29
CA ALA A 226 -5.62 22.41 5.65
C ALA A 226 -6.80 22.28 6.63
N GLY A 227 -6.56 21.70 7.80
CA GLY A 227 -7.62 21.47 8.80
C GLY A 227 -8.53 20.27 8.55
N ALA A 228 -8.40 19.53 7.44
CA ALA A 228 -9.20 18.32 7.18
C ALA A 228 -8.93 17.17 8.18
N GLY A 229 -7.88 17.26 8.98
CA GLY A 229 -7.55 16.29 10.02
C GLY A 229 -6.49 15.26 9.61
N LYS A 230 -5.77 15.44 8.50
CA LYS A 230 -4.73 14.52 8.03
C LYS A 230 -3.71 14.15 9.11
N THR A 231 -3.10 15.16 9.74
CA THR A 231 -2.10 14.98 10.80
C THR A 231 -2.67 14.20 11.99
N VAL A 232 -3.81 14.64 12.54
CA VAL A 232 -4.35 14.08 13.78
C VAL A 232 -4.99 12.72 13.60
N ARG A 233 -5.67 12.49 12.44
CA ARG A 233 -6.52 11.31 12.23
C ARG A 233 -5.88 10.23 11.38
N LEU A 234 -4.79 10.55 10.69
CA LEU A 234 -4.05 9.59 9.86
C LEU A 234 -2.58 9.52 10.26
N VAL A 235 -1.85 10.65 10.14
CA VAL A 235 -0.38 10.64 10.32
C VAL A 235 0.00 10.23 11.74
N ARG A 236 -0.60 10.84 12.76
CA ARG A 236 -0.33 10.52 14.16
C ARG A 236 -0.62 9.05 14.51
N PRO A 237 -1.80 8.48 14.24
CA PRO A 237 -2.05 7.04 14.48
C PRO A 237 -1.07 6.12 13.78
N VAL A 238 -0.70 6.42 12.53
CA VAL A 238 0.25 5.62 11.76
C VAL A 238 1.66 5.70 12.36
N VAL A 239 2.15 6.90 12.68
CA VAL A 239 3.47 7.08 13.32
C VAL A 239 3.51 6.42 14.68
N GLU A 240 2.46 6.57 15.49
CA GLU A 240 2.32 5.92 16.80
C GLU A 240 2.40 4.39 16.67
N SER A 241 1.67 3.81 15.70
CA SER A 241 1.73 2.37 15.41
C SER A 241 3.11 1.91 14.99
N LEU A 242 3.76 2.64 14.09
CA LEU A 242 5.10 2.30 13.61
C LEU A 242 6.15 2.44 14.72
N CYS A 243 6.03 3.43 15.61
CA CYS A 243 6.87 3.55 16.79
C CYS A 243 6.71 2.34 17.74
N LEU A 244 5.48 1.90 18.01
CA LEU A 244 5.21 0.70 18.80
C LEU A 244 5.78 -0.56 18.14
N GLN A 245 5.64 -0.68 16.82
CA GLN A 245 6.23 -1.80 16.06
C GLN A 245 7.75 -1.74 16.02
N ALA A 246 8.37 -0.53 16.05
CA ALA A 246 9.81 -0.40 16.20
C ALA A 246 10.26 -0.92 17.57
N LEU A 247 9.58 -0.55 18.66
CA LEU A 247 9.81 -1.09 20.00
C LEU A 247 9.63 -2.61 20.07
N ALA A 248 8.75 -3.16 19.23
CA ALA A 248 8.58 -4.60 19.05
C ALA A 248 9.60 -5.23 18.08
N ASN A 249 10.64 -4.51 17.64
CA ASN A 249 11.67 -4.94 16.69
C ASN A 249 11.09 -5.39 15.33
N ARG A 250 9.98 -4.76 14.87
CA ARG A 250 9.29 -5.11 13.62
C ARG A 250 9.38 -4.05 12.53
N ALA A 251 9.62 -2.77 12.91
CA ALA A 251 9.64 -1.67 11.96
C ALA A 251 10.75 -0.65 12.25
N ALA A 252 11.00 0.20 11.25
CA ALA A 252 11.72 1.47 11.39
C ALA A 252 10.85 2.57 10.77
N VAL A 253 10.76 3.73 11.42
CA VAL A 253 9.95 4.85 10.97
C VAL A 253 10.74 6.16 10.95
N VAL A 254 10.55 6.93 9.88
CA VAL A 254 10.99 8.32 9.76
C VAL A 254 9.76 9.17 9.54
N ALA A 255 9.43 10.00 10.52
CA ALA A 255 8.33 10.94 10.45
C ALA A 255 8.87 12.35 10.18
N VAL A 256 8.48 12.96 9.08
CA VAL A 256 8.86 14.31 8.68
C VAL A 256 7.66 15.23 8.85
N THR A 257 7.82 16.27 9.61
CA THR A 257 6.76 17.21 9.95
C THR A 257 7.30 18.65 10.06
N SER A 258 6.43 19.63 10.20
CA SER A 258 6.82 21.00 10.44
C SER A 258 7.04 21.26 11.93
N HIS A 259 7.94 22.20 12.27
CA HIS A 259 8.13 22.65 13.64
C HIS A 259 6.79 23.03 14.30
N GLY A 260 6.61 22.60 15.55
CA GLY A 260 5.41 22.89 16.33
C GLY A 260 4.24 21.96 16.05
N THR A 261 4.34 21.03 15.12
CA THR A 261 3.30 20.02 14.91
C THR A 261 3.32 19.01 16.06
N ALA A 262 2.22 18.89 16.78
CA ALA A 262 2.07 17.95 17.89
C ALA A 262 1.86 16.52 17.39
N LEU A 263 2.90 15.91 16.82
CA LEU A 263 2.85 14.54 16.31
C LEU A 263 2.92 13.52 17.46
N ALA A 264 3.95 13.62 18.30
CA ALA A 264 4.16 12.87 19.53
C ALA A 264 5.25 13.56 20.37
N PRO A 265 5.35 13.27 21.69
CA PRO A 265 6.46 13.77 22.53
C PRO A 265 7.82 13.31 22.02
N ASP A 266 8.89 14.07 22.27
CA ASP A 266 10.25 13.73 21.88
C ASP A 266 10.71 12.36 22.40
N ALA A 267 10.28 12.01 23.63
CA ALA A 267 10.55 10.71 24.25
C ALA A 267 9.97 9.50 23.48
N ALA A 268 9.08 9.73 22.52
CA ALA A 268 8.57 8.67 21.65
C ALA A 268 9.57 8.29 20.55
N PHE A 269 10.63 9.07 20.32
CA PHE A 269 11.60 8.90 19.25
C PHE A 269 13.00 8.62 19.80
N ASP A 270 13.79 7.85 19.06
CA ASP A 270 15.19 7.57 19.35
C ASP A 270 16.10 8.68 18.81
N VAL A 271 15.66 9.30 17.70
CA VAL A 271 16.37 10.38 17.03
C VAL A 271 15.38 11.49 16.71
N VAL A 272 15.71 12.71 17.14
CA VAL A 272 14.98 13.93 16.78
C VAL A 272 15.97 14.87 16.09
N VAL A 273 15.65 15.22 14.83
CA VAL A 273 16.41 16.17 14.02
C VAL A 273 15.55 17.41 13.83
N SER A 274 15.96 18.54 14.43
CA SER A 274 15.24 19.82 14.31
C SER A 274 16.01 20.74 13.36
N VAL A 275 15.70 20.66 12.06
CA VAL A 275 16.45 21.34 11.01
C VAL A 275 16.46 22.86 11.19
N GLY A 276 17.63 23.47 11.24
CA GLY A 276 17.80 24.91 11.42
C GLY A 276 17.63 25.39 12.87
N ARG A 277 17.65 24.48 13.87
CA ARG A 277 17.63 24.83 15.29
C ARG A 277 18.95 24.49 15.94
N SER A 278 19.49 25.42 16.72
CA SER A 278 20.75 25.24 17.47
C SER A 278 20.67 24.23 18.62
N ASP A 279 19.44 23.92 19.08
CA ASP A 279 19.14 22.94 20.12
C ASP A 279 18.84 21.53 19.59
N SER A 280 19.01 21.29 18.28
CA SER A 280 18.84 19.95 17.70
C SER A 280 19.86 18.99 18.27
N THR A 281 19.39 17.82 18.74
CA THR A 281 20.25 16.79 19.31
C THR A 281 21.05 16.03 18.25
N HIS A 282 20.58 16.02 17.02
CA HIS A 282 21.22 15.35 15.89
C HIS A 282 21.27 16.29 14.68
N ASP A 283 22.31 16.13 13.88
CA ASP A 283 22.45 16.72 12.55
C ASP A 283 21.99 15.71 11.48
N LEU A 284 21.67 16.19 10.28
CA LEU A 284 21.30 15.35 9.15
C LEU A 284 22.47 15.19 8.19
N ASP A 285 22.79 13.96 7.85
CA ASP A 285 23.77 13.68 6.81
C ASP A 285 23.25 14.13 5.43
N LEU A 286 23.89 15.12 4.83
CA LEU A 286 23.52 15.67 3.54
C LEU A 286 23.57 14.64 2.39
N TYR A 287 24.47 13.68 2.49
CA TYR A 287 24.76 12.67 1.47
C TYR A 287 24.15 11.30 1.78
N GLY A 288 23.41 11.17 2.87
CA GLY A 288 22.65 9.97 3.23
C GLY A 288 23.52 8.75 3.59
N GLY A 289 24.79 8.95 3.95
CA GLY A 289 25.74 7.87 4.22
C GLY A 289 26.18 7.14 2.95
N ALA A 290 26.10 7.78 1.78
CA ALA A 290 26.59 7.21 0.54
C ALA A 290 28.13 7.09 0.59
N ASP A 291 28.65 5.93 0.19
CA ASP A 291 30.10 5.71 0.06
C ASP A 291 30.58 6.06 -1.35
N ASP A 292 29.68 6.02 -2.32
CA ASP A 292 29.95 6.32 -3.73
C ASP A 292 29.59 7.78 -4.05
N PRO A 293 30.53 8.59 -4.56
CA PRO A 293 30.28 9.98 -4.99
C PRO A 293 29.16 10.13 -6.02
N ASP A 294 29.00 9.18 -6.93
CA ASP A 294 27.94 9.23 -7.94
C ASP A 294 26.55 9.02 -7.31
N GLU A 295 26.45 8.14 -6.31
CA GLU A 295 25.22 7.97 -5.52
C GLU A 295 24.91 9.26 -4.73
N ALA A 296 25.90 9.81 -4.03
CA ALA A 296 25.78 11.05 -3.28
C ALA A 296 25.33 12.22 -4.15
N ALA A 297 25.95 12.38 -5.33
CA ALA A 297 25.60 13.41 -6.29
C ALA A 297 24.20 13.26 -6.85
N ARG A 298 23.75 12.04 -7.12
CA ARG A 298 22.41 11.75 -7.62
C ARG A 298 21.34 12.08 -6.58
N ILE A 299 21.54 11.67 -5.32
CA ILE A 299 20.62 12.00 -4.22
C ILE A 299 20.52 13.52 -4.05
N LEU A 300 21.65 14.22 -4.05
CA LEU A 300 21.68 15.66 -3.85
C LEU A 300 21.10 16.43 -5.05
N ALA A 301 21.37 16.00 -6.29
CA ALA A 301 20.78 16.58 -7.49
C ALA A 301 19.25 16.51 -7.46
N GLU A 302 18.72 15.33 -7.07
CA GLU A 302 17.28 15.14 -6.94
C GLU A 302 16.67 16.09 -5.90
N ALA A 303 17.31 16.24 -4.75
CA ALA A 303 16.87 17.13 -3.69
C ALA A 303 16.87 18.61 -4.11
N LEU A 304 17.94 19.03 -4.80
CA LEU A 304 18.15 20.45 -5.15
C LEU A 304 17.29 20.90 -6.33
N VAL A 305 17.23 20.12 -7.40
CA VAL A 305 16.64 20.55 -8.68
C VAL A 305 15.58 19.62 -9.26
N GLY A 306 15.23 18.53 -8.60
CA GLY A 306 14.24 17.56 -9.09
C GLY A 306 12.83 18.13 -9.30
N ASP A 307 12.51 19.27 -8.67
CA ASP A 307 11.26 20.01 -8.88
C ASP A 307 11.30 21.01 -10.05
N LEU A 308 12.48 21.33 -10.55
CA LEU A 308 12.70 22.35 -11.58
C LEU A 308 13.02 21.76 -12.95
N VAL A 309 13.65 20.57 -12.99
CA VAL A 309 14.07 19.91 -14.21
C VAL A 309 13.47 18.52 -14.33
N ALA A 310 13.08 18.13 -15.53
CA ALA A 310 12.53 16.81 -15.79
C ALA A 310 13.59 15.68 -15.69
N ASP A 311 14.87 16.03 -15.87
CA ASP A 311 16.00 15.11 -15.86
C ASP A 311 17.17 15.70 -15.06
N THR A 312 17.43 15.10 -13.91
CA THR A 312 18.47 15.53 -12.97
C THR A 312 19.87 15.00 -13.30
N ARG A 313 20.05 14.22 -14.37
CA ARG A 313 21.35 13.59 -14.71
C ARG A 313 22.47 14.59 -14.95
N ARG A 314 22.18 15.72 -15.59
CA ARG A 314 23.19 16.77 -15.79
C ARG A 314 23.62 17.39 -14.46
N ALA A 315 22.67 17.63 -13.56
CA ALA A 315 22.94 18.14 -12.22
C ALA A 315 23.75 17.12 -11.39
N ALA A 316 23.39 15.85 -11.46
CA ALA A 316 24.14 14.79 -10.80
C ALA A 316 25.59 14.70 -11.33
N THR A 317 25.79 14.76 -12.65
CA THR A 317 27.13 14.79 -13.25
C THR A 317 27.95 16.00 -12.77
N ALA A 318 27.35 17.20 -12.76
CA ALA A 318 28.03 18.41 -12.31
C ALA A 318 28.43 18.34 -10.82
N LEU A 319 27.56 17.76 -10.00
CA LEU A 319 27.87 17.51 -8.58
C LEU A 319 28.96 16.45 -8.40
N ALA A 320 28.87 15.31 -9.11
CA ALA A 320 29.85 14.23 -9.03
C ALA A 320 31.27 14.71 -9.37
N GLN A 321 31.38 15.59 -10.39
CA GLN A 321 32.65 16.20 -10.82
C GLN A 321 33.30 17.12 -9.78
N LEU A 322 32.57 17.52 -8.74
CA LEU A 322 33.09 18.31 -7.62
C LEU A 322 33.21 17.46 -6.35
N ILE A 323 32.20 16.67 -6.04
CA ILE A 323 32.09 15.88 -4.81
C ILE A 323 33.13 14.74 -4.79
N GLY A 324 33.34 14.06 -5.92
CA GLY A 324 34.33 12.97 -6.04
C GLY A 324 35.76 13.44 -5.78
N PRO A 325 36.24 14.44 -6.51
CA PRO A 325 37.58 15.02 -6.23
C PRO A 325 37.73 15.56 -4.80
N TYR A 326 36.67 16.18 -4.25
CA TYR A 326 36.72 16.67 -2.88
C TYR A 326 36.84 15.55 -1.86
N GLN A 327 36.10 14.48 -2.02
CA GLN A 327 36.19 13.30 -1.16
C GLN A 327 37.55 12.62 -1.27
N ALA A 328 38.08 12.52 -2.47
CA ALA A 328 39.42 11.95 -2.69
C ALA A 328 40.53 12.76 -2.00
N ALA A 329 40.37 14.10 -2.00
CA ALA A 329 41.34 15.02 -1.36
C ALA A 329 41.27 15.03 0.17
N HIS A 330 40.04 14.98 0.73
CA HIS A 330 39.80 15.28 2.14
C HIS A 330 39.31 14.07 2.95
N GLY A 331 38.95 12.94 2.31
CA GLY A 331 38.41 11.76 2.97
C GLY A 331 36.95 11.89 3.45
N HIS A 332 36.30 13.03 3.16
CA HIS A 332 34.89 13.30 3.43
C HIS A 332 34.28 14.16 2.33
N TYR A 333 32.97 14.20 2.24
CA TYR A 333 32.27 15.06 1.29
C TYR A 333 32.29 16.54 1.70
N PRO A 334 32.12 17.50 0.74
CA PRO A 334 32.09 18.92 1.07
C PRO A 334 30.88 19.25 1.95
N GLY A 335 31.06 20.09 2.96
CA GLY A 335 29.95 20.72 3.66
C GLY A 335 29.25 21.75 2.77
N VAL A 336 28.09 22.25 3.17
CA VAL A 336 27.28 23.18 2.37
C VAL A 336 28.07 24.43 1.92
N PRO A 337 28.84 25.12 2.79
CA PRO A 337 29.63 26.29 2.36
C PRO A 337 30.67 25.93 1.30
N ALA A 338 31.45 24.87 1.51
CA ALA A 338 32.48 24.44 0.56
C ALA A 338 31.87 24.00 -0.78
N LEU A 339 30.74 23.27 -0.74
CA LEU A 339 30.02 22.88 -1.96
C LEU A 339 29.53 24.10 -2.74
N ARG A 340 29.03 25.12 -2.05
CA ARG A 340 28.58 26.37 -2.67
C ARG A 340 29.74 27.10 -3.36
N GLU A 341 30.88 27.28 -2.66
CA GLU A 341 32.08 27.92 -3.25
C GLU A 341 32.55 27.20 -4.51
N LEU A 342 32.54 25.85 -4.51
CA LEU A 342 32.91 25.05 -5.68
C LEU A 342 31.90 25.21 -6.83
N LEU A 343 30.62 25.27 -6.54
CA LEU A 343 29.56 25.47 -7.54
C LEU A 343 29.55 26.90 -8.12
N ASP A 344 29.81 27.89 -7.27
CA ASP A 344 29.98 29.31 -7.70
C ASP A 344 31.26 29.51 -8.53
N GLY A 345 32.13 28.50 -8.63
CA GLY A 345 33.36 28.56 -9.40
C GLY A 345 34.43 29.42 -8.75
N ALA A 346 34.44 29.53 -7.40
CA ALA A 346 35.41 30.33 -6.67
C ALA A 346 36.87 29.93 -7.04
N PRO A 347 37.67 30.84 -7.63
CA PRO A 347 38.98 30.46 -8.17
C PRO A 347 39.93 29.85 -7.14
N GLU A 348 39.90 30.37 -5.91
CA GLU A 348 40.73 29.93 -4.83
C GLU A 348 40.34 28.50 -4.38
N ALA A 349 39.05 28.21 -4.21
CA ALA A 349 38.52 26.90 -3.83
C ALA A 349 38.84 25.85 -4.91
N LEU A 350 38.63 26.16 -6.17
CA LEU A 350 38.94 25.25 -7.28
C LEU A 350 40.46 25.03 -7.43
N ALA A 351 41.30 26.04 -7.24
CA ALA A 351 42.76 25.91 -7.28
C ALA A 351 43.28 25.06 -6.12
N ALA A 352 42.74 25.25 -4.92
CA ALA A 352 43.09 24.47 -3.75
C ALA A 352 42.71 22.99 -3.94
N LEU A 353 41.48 22.72 -4.40
CA LEU A 353 41.03 21.36 -4.68
C LEU A 353 41.87 20.69 -5.77
N ARG A 354 42.19 21.42 -6.85
CA ARG A 354 43.03 20.92 -7.94
C ARG A 354 44.44 20.57 -7.45
N ALA A 355 45.00 21.39 -6.58
CA ALA A 355 46.33 21.12 -5.97
C ALA A 355 46.27 19.88 -5.07
N ALA A 356 45.21 19.71 -4.29
CA ALA A 356 45.03 18.57 -3.40
C ALA A 356 44.93 17.23 -4.14
N VAL A 357 44.29 17.20 -5.33
CA VAL A 357 44.15 15.97 -6.14
C VAL A 357 45.17 15.88 -7.29
N ALA A 358 46.26 16.69 -7.25
CA ALA A 358 47.26 16.72 -8.33
C ALA A 358 47.93 15.38 -8.62
N HIS A 359 47.92 14.46 -7.65
CA HIS A 359 48.48 13.13 -7.75
C HIS A 359 47.52 12.10 -8.39
N ASP A 360 46.22 12.46 -8.56
CA ASP A 360 45.20 11.57 -9.13
C ASP A 360 44.71 12.10 -10.49
N PRO A 361 45.21 11.53 -11.62
CA PRO A 361 44.80 11.97 -12.95
C PRO A 361 43.30 11.74 -13.27
N ALA A 362 42.62 10.84 -12.56
CA ALA A 362 41.21 10.58 -12.76
C ALA A 362 40.40 11.76 -12.19
N GLN A 363 40.70 12.15 -10.95
CA GLN A 363 40.04 13.27 -10.30
C GLN A 363 40.31 14.62 -11.00
N LEU A 364 41.53 14.82 -11.52
CA LEU A 364 41.84 15.99 -12.32
C LEU A 364 41.01 16.08 -13.59
N ARG A 365 40.77 14.94 -14.28
CA ARG A 365 39.90 14.93 -15.49
C ARG A 365 38.48 15.35 -15.17
N GLU A 366 37.94 14.96 -14.02
CA GLU A 366 36.60 15.39 -13.60
C GLU A 366 36.54 16.90 -13.39
N LEU A 367 37.50 17.47 -12.65
CA LEU A 367 37.58 18.93 -12.47
C LEU A 367 37.80 19.69 -13.79
N ASP A 368 38.60 19.15 -14.71
CA ASP A 368 38.79 19.73 -16.03
C ASP A 368 37.52 19.65 -16.87
N ALA A 369 36.77 18.59 -16.76
CA ALA A 369 35.48 18.45 -17.43
C ALA A 369 34.48 19.49 -16.90
N ARG A 370 34.45 19.68 -15.59
CA ARG A 370 33.61 20.70 -14.94
C ARG A 370 33.99 22.11 -15.35
N ALA A 371 35.29 22.44 -15.37
CA ALA A 371 35.78 23.75 -15.81
C ALA A 371 35.37 24.05 -17.25
N ARG A 372 35.55 23.10 -18.18
CA ARG A 372 35.10 23.25 -19.57
C ARG A 372 33.59 23.42 -19.73
N GLN A 373 32.79 22.84 -18.84
CA GLN A 373 31.34 23.05 -18.84
C GLN A 373 31.01 24.49 -18.42
N ALA A 374 31.64 24.99 -17.36
CA ALA A 374 31.46 26.34 -16.85
C ALA A 374 31.81 27.41 -17.94
N GLU A 375 32.92 27.21 -18.68
CA GLU A 375 33.32 28.08 -19.77
C GLU A 375 32.32 28.16 -20.95
N ARG A 376 31.52 27.09 -21.14
CA ARG A 376 30.51 27.02 -22.21
C ARG A 376 29.13 27.60 -21.83
N GLY A 377 29.01 28.15 -20.65
CA GLY A 377 27.74 28.65 -20.11
C GLY A 377 26.97 27.55 -19.39
N ASP A 378 27.27 27.36 -18.12
CA ASP A 378 26.72 26.30 -17.30
C ASP A 378 25.47 26.76 -16.53
N GLU A 379 24.31 26.70 -17.18
CA GLU A 379 23.03 27.03 -16.56
C GLU A 379 22.74 26.12 -15.35
N VAL A 380 23.16 24.84 -15.40
CA VAL A 380 22.89 23.84 -14.35
C VAL A 380 23.75 24.10 -13.10
N GLY A 381 25.01 24.51 -13.25
CA GLY A 381 25.86 24.85 -12.12
C GLY A 381 25.36 26.07 -11.38
N VAL A 382 24.94 27.11 -12.11
CA VAL A 382 24.33 28.31 -11.53
C VAL A 382 23.06 27.95 -10.75
N LEU A 383 22.18 27.13 -11.36
CA LEU A 383 20.96 26.67 -10.70
C LEU A 383 21.26 25.87 -9.40
N LEU A 384 22.27 24.99 -9.42
CA LEU A 384 22.68 24.23 -8.24
C LEU A 384 23.23 25.17 -7.14
N ALA A 385 24.05 26.15 -7.50
CA ALA A 385 24.60 27.13 -6.56
C ALA A 385 23.48 27.96 -5.90
N GLU A 386 22.50 28.43 -6.70
CA GLU A 386 21.32 29.14 -6.20
C GLU A 386 20.51 28.28 -5.21
N ARG A 387 20.34 26.98 -5.50
CA ARG A 387 19.59 26.07 -4.63
C ARG A 387 20.34 25.73 -3.35
N VAL A 388 21.64 25.49 -3.43
CA VAL A 388 22.50 25.25 -2.26
C VAL A 388 22.54 26.47 -1.34
N ALA A 389 22.47 27.70 -1.89
CA ALA A 389 22.42 28.92 -1.11
C ALA A 389 21.25 29.00 -0.12
N PHE A 390 20.14 28.26 -0.34
CA PHE A 390 19.05 28.16 0.63
C PHE A 390 19.46 27.36 1.88
N LEU A 391 20.37 26.40 1.73
CA LEU A 391 20.94 25.62 2.85
C LEU A 391 22.13 26.33 3.49
N ASP A 392 22.76 27.28 2.79
CA ASP A 392 23.89 28.07 3.28
C ASP A 392 23.43 29.39 3.94
N ARG A 393 22.50 29.26 4.88
CA ARG A 393 22.00 30.41 5.66
C ARG A 393 22.52 30.31 7.11
N PRO A 394 22.69 31.42 7.80
CA PRO A 394 23.17 31.41 9.21
C PRO A 394 22.39 30.46 10.12
N ALA A 395 21.08 30.28 9.86
CA ALA A 395 20.25 29.34 10.59
C ALA A 395 20.69 27.87 10.47
N PHE A 396 21.40 27.52 9.40
CA PHE A 396 21.90 26.16 9.12
C PHE A 396 23.41 26.04 9.31
N ALA A 397 24.12 27.05 9.80
CA ALA A 397 25.57 27.08 9.89
C ALA A 397 26.17 25.93 10.71
N SER A 398 25.41 25.41 11.68
CA SER A 398 25.78 24.23 12.47
C SER A 398 25.20 22.93 11.96
N PHE A 399 24.44 22.97 10.87
CA PHE A 399 23.76 21.83 10.24
C PHE A 399 24.52 21.34 9.01
N PHE A 400 24.28 20.08 8.64
CA PHE A 400 24.87 19.44 7.45
C PHE A 400 26.41 19.42 7.47
N ARG A 401 26.98 19.31 8.65
CA ARG A 401 28.44 19.23 8.83
C ARG A 401 28.94 17.87 8.36
N THR A 402 30.05 17.87 7.63
CA THR A 402 30.66 16.65 7.06
C THR A 402 32.00 16.29 7.73
N ASP A 403 32.55 17.23 8.48
CA ASP A 403 33.83 17.08 9.21
C ASP A 403 33.68 16.38 10.58
N VAL A 404 32.48 16.31 11.13
CA VAL A 404 32.19 15.70 12.43
C VAL A 404 31.11 14.61 12.24
N ARG A 405 31.48 13.35 12.44
CA ARG A 405 30.57 12.20 12.35
C ARG A 405 29.73 11.97 13.62
N THR A 406 30.09 12.58 14.73
CA THR A 406 29.38 12.37 16.01
C THR A 406 28.08 13.18 16.04
N GLY A 407 26.95 12.51 16.29
CA GLY A 407 25.64 13.14 16.31
C GLY A 407 24.97 13.30 14.93
N GLN A 408 25.60 12.83 13.86
CA GLN A 408 25.03 12.87 12.53
C GLN A 408 24.11 11.67 12.30
N PHE A 409 22.87 11.93 11.87
CA PHE A 409 21.89 10.89 11.52
C PHE A 409 21.94 10.59 10.01
N SER A 410 22.06 9.32 9.66
CA SER A 410 21.94 8.82 8.29
C SER A 410 20.82 7.80 8.17
N LEU A 411 20.05 7.90 7.08
CA LEU A 411 18.95 6.97 6.76
C LEU A 411 19.43 5.53 6.47
N ARG A 412 20.70 5.28 6.27
CA ARG A 412 21.26 3.90 6.19
C ARG A 412 21.11 3.11 7.49
N THR A 413 20.92 3.79 8.62
CA THR A 413 20.64 3.15 9.92
C THR A 413 19.26 2.50 9.99
N LEU A 414 18.38 2.70 9.01
CA LEU A 414 17.06 2.03 8.90
C LEU A 414 17.12 0.51 8.70
N ALA A 415 18.31 -0.08 8.64
CA ALA A 415 18.50 -1.52 8.79
C ALA A 415 18.16 -2.01 10.22
N HIS A 416 18.13 -1.10 11.21
CA HIS A 416 17.77 -1.35 12.60
C HIS A 416 16.38 -0.80 12.93
N PRO A 417 15.70 -1.33 13.95
CA PRO A 417 14.46 -0.73 14.42
C PRO A 417 14.77 0.65 15.00
N LEU A 418 14.20 1.70 14.40
CA LEU A 418 14.44 3.08 14.78
C LEU A 418 13.16 3.90 14.68
N ARG A 419 13.04 4.86 15.60
CA ARG A 419 11.97 5.85 15.66
C ARG A 419 12.59 7.22 15.45
N VAL A 420 12.40 7.79 14.26
CA VAL A 420 13.04 9.05 13.87
C VAL A 420 11.98 10.09 13.61
N ARG A 421 12.18 11.30 14.13
CA ARG A 421 11.40 12.49 13.75
C ARG A 421 12.34 13.55 13.18
N VAL A 422 11.93 14.13 12.06
CA VAL A 422 12.59 15.26 11.43
C VAL A 422 11.63 16.43 11.38
N ASP A 423 11.95 17.48 12.11
CA ASP A 423 11.17 18.71 12.16
C ASP A 423 11.74 19.74 11.18
N LEU A 424 10.95 20.13 10.20
CA LEU A 424 11.34 21.08 9.16
C LEU A 424 10.96 22.52 9.56
N PRO A 425 11.74 23.54 9.20
CA PRO A 425 11.39 24.92 9.46
C PRO A 425 10.16 25.35 8.63
N GLU A 426 9.12 25.85 9.32
CA GLU A 426 7.88 26.30 8.67
C GLU A 426 7.95 27.76 8.19
N ARG A 427 8.63 28.61 8.94
CA ARG A 427 8.68 30.06 8.68
C ARG A 427 10.10 30.51 8.30
N GLY A 428 10.18 31.37 7.29
CA GLY A 428 11.43 32.00 6.86
C GLY A 428 12.35 31.17 5.97
N HIS A 429 12.18 29.83 5.96
CA HIS A 429 13.06 28.92 5.22
C HIS A 429 12.29 27.85 4.42
N ALA A 430 11.19 28.23 3.78
CA ALA A 430 10.31 27.30 3.07
C ALA A 430 11.03 26.52 1.95
N GLU A 431 11.94 27.18 1.21
CA GLU A 431 12.70 26.48 0.15
C GLU A 431 13.69 25.47 0.72
N ALA A 432 14.39 25.82 1.81
CA ALA A 432 15.24 24.85 2.50
C ALA A 432 14.44 23.65 3.00
N ALA A 433 13.26 23.86 3.60
CA ALA A 433 12.37 22.79 4.04
C ALA A 433 11.94 21.86 2.89
N ARG A 434 11.62 22.42 1.72
CA ARG A 434 11.27 21.64 0.51
C ARG A 434 12.45 20.83 -0.01
N ILE A 435 13.65 21.43 -0.06
CA ILE A 435 14.88 20.72 -0.46
C ILE A 435 15.15 19.56 0.50
N VAL A 436 15.09 19.79 1.83
CA VAL A 436 15.32 18.75 2.83
C VAL A 436 14.25 17.66 2.77
N SER A 437 13.00 18.00 2.52
CA SER A 437 11.92 17.02 2.34
C SER A 437 12.18 16.09 1.14
N ARG A 438 12.62 16.66 -0.01
CA ARG A 438 13.02 15.86 -1.18
C ARG A 438 14.27 15.04 -0.90
N LEU A 439 15.24 15.61 -0.19
CA LEU A 439 16.47 14.92 0.23
C LEU A 439 16.13 13.67 1.06
N LEU A 440 15.26 13.82 2.07
CA LEU A 440 14.82 12.71 2.92
C LEU A 440 14.11 11.61 2.12
N LEU A 441 13.25 11.98 1.16
CA LEU A 441 12.57 11.01 0.31
C LEU A 441 13.55 10.26 -0.61
N ALA A 442 14.51 10.97 -1.22
CA ALA A 442 15.54 10.37 -2.07
C ALA A 442 16.46 9.43 -1.26
N GLN A 443 16.98 9.91 -0.12
CA GLN A 443 17.80 9.11 0.78
C GLN A 443 17.07 7.89 1.32
N PHE A 444 15.78 8.04 1.71
CA PHE A 444 14.96 6.93 2.18
C PHE A 444 14.81 5.84 1.11
N ALA A 445 14.54 6.25 -0.12
CA ALA A 445 14.37 5.31 -1.22
C ALA A 445 15.65 4.50 -1.47
N GLU A 446 16.81 5.17 -1.52
CA GLU A 446 18.09 4.49 -1.71
C GLU A 446 18.46 3.60 -0.51
N ALA A 447 18.31 4.12 0.72
CA ALA A 447 18.56 3.34 1.92
C ALA A 447 17.66 2.10 2.00
N ALA A 448 16.37 2.22 1.68
CA ALA A 448 15.43 1.10 1.69
C ALA A 448 15.80 0.03 0.65
N LEU A 449 16.20 0.43 -0.56
CA LEU A 449 16.58 -0.48 -1.64
C LEU A 449 17.93 -1.17 -1.38
N ALA A 450 18.87 -0.48 -0.73
CA ALA A 450 20.20 -1.00 -0.39
C ALA A 450 20.19 -2.01 0.76
N ARG A 451 19.10 -2.11 1.56
CA ARG A 451 19.02 -3.05 2.68
C ARG A 451 19.14 -4.49 2.22
N THR A 452 20.10 -5.22 2.82
CA THR A 452 20.24 -6.67 2.65
C THR A 452 19.22 -7.45 3.49
N ASP A 453 19.01 -7.03 4.75
CA ASP A 453 17.96 -7.58 5.62
C ASP A 453 16.68 -6.75 5.47
N ARG A 454 15.65 -7.37 4.90
CA ARG A 454 14.32 -6.80 4.71
C ARG A 454 13.28 -7.36 5.69
N SER A 455 13.72 -7.92 6.81
CA SER A 455 12.82 -8.46 7.84
C SER A 455 12.08 -7.36 8.61
N LEU A 456 12.65 -6.14 8.69
CA LEU A 456 12.01 -4.95 9.25
C LEU A 456 11.23 -4.21 8.16
N PHE A 457 10.01 -3.78 8.49
CA PHE A 457 9.27 -2.85 7.65
C PHE A 457 9.81 -1.44 7.84
N ALA A 458 10.20 -0.75 6.77
CA ALA A 458 10.62 0.66 6.84
C ALA A 458 9.53 1.57 6.27
N CYS A 459 9.24 2.66 6.97
CA CYS A 459 8.23 3.60 6.52
C CYS A 459 8.72 5.05 6.65
N LEU A 460 8.56 5.82 5.57
CA LEU A 460 8.69 7.27 5.57
C LEU A 460 7.28 7.89 5.65
N VAL A 461 7.07 8.79 6.57
CA VAL A 461 5.80 9.51 6.72
C VAL A 461 6.06 11.00 6.55
N LEU A 462 5.52 11.59 5.47
CA LEU A 462 5.59 13.02 5.19
C LEU A 462 4.23 13.66 5.53
N ASP A 463 4.15 14.40 6.63
CA ASP A 463 2.93 15.08 7.07
C ASP A 463 2.51 16.23 6.14
N ASP A 464 3.48 16.83 5.45
CA ASP A 464 3.25 17.72 4.30
C ASP A 464 4.26 17.39 3.21
N ALA A 465 3.80 16.76 2.12
CA ALA A 465 4.60 16.41 0.96
C ALA A 465 4.46 17.42 -0.19
N THR A 466 3.96 18.63 0.09
CA THR A 466 3.80 19.71 -0.88
C THR A 466 5.14 20.05 -1.52
N TYR A 467 5.18 20.06 -2.85
CA TYR A 467 6.39 20.27 -3.66
C TYR A 467 7.54 19.27 -3.43
N THR A 468 7.24 18.10 -2.85
CA THR A 468 8.23 17.03 -2.64
C THR A 468 8.22 16.02 -3.79
N VAL A 469 7.10 15.92 -4.50
CA VAL A 469 6.90 14.91 -5.55
C VAL A 469 7.61 15.32 -6.84
N THR A 470 8.49 14.43 -7.31
CA THR A 470 9.27 14.55 -8.55
C THR A 470 9.09 13.28 -9.39
N ALA A 471 9.61 13.29 -10.62
CA ALA A 471 9.56 12.11 -11.48
C ALA A 471 10.34 10.92 -10.90
N GLU A 472 11.47 11.17 -10.24
CA GLU A 472 12.28 10.11 -9.60
C GLU A 472 11.60 9.60 -8.34
N SER A 473 11.01 10.48 -7.52
CA SER A 473 10.29 10.06 -6.32
C SER A 473 9.11 9.14 -6.64
N VAL A 474 8.37 9.39 -7.74
CA VAL A 474 7.29 8.51 -8.22
C VAL A 474 7.85 7.13 -8.61
N ARG A 475 8.98 7.07 -9.33
CA ARG A 475 9.65 5.80 -9.66
C ARG A 475 10.15 5.08 -8.40
N ALA A 476 10.68 5.82 -7.45
CA ALA A 476 11.13 5.29 -6.18
C ALA A 476 9.98 4.65 -5.38
N LEU A 477 8.84 5.32 -5.25
CA LEU A 477 7.64 4.80 -4.58
C LEU A 477 7.20 3.45 -5.15
N GLN A 478 7.25 3.26 -6.47
CA GLN A 478 6.90 1.98 -7.11
C GLN A 478 7.83 0.84 -6.69
N ARG A 479 9.11 1.13 -6.41
CA ARG A 479 10.13 0.14 -6.01
C ARG A 479 10.12 -0.20 -4.52
N LEU A 480 9.64 0.70 -3.63
CA LEU A 480 9.63 0.51 -2.19
C LEU A 480 8.96 -0.79 -1.75
N ARG A 481 7.88 -1.19 -2.44
CA ARG A 481 7.16 -2.43 -2.16
C ARG A 481 8.08 -3.67 -2.19
N SER A 482 9.00 -3.74 -3.15
CA SER A 482 9.95 -4.86 -3.26
C SER A 482 11.03 -4.84 -2.17
N ALA A 483 11.23 -3.69 -1.54
CA ALA A 483 12.19 -3.48 -0.46
C ALA A 483 11.60 -3.67 0.94
N HIS A 484 10.35 -4.17 1.08
CA HIS A 484 9.61 -4.20 2.34
C HIS A 484 9.61 -2.83 3.01
N ALA A 485 9.28 -1.81 2.21
CA ALA A 485 9.21 -0.42 2.63
C ALA A 485 7.99 0.26 2.01
N GLY A 486 7.60 1.40 2.57
CA GLY A 486 6.51 2.22 2.04
C GLY A 486 6.61 3.66 2.47
N ALA A 487 5.78 4.52 1.88
CA ALA A 487 5.69 5.91 2.24
C ALA A 487 4.23 6.33 2.46
N VAL A 488 4.01 7.23 3.42
CA VAL A 488 2.74 7.91 3.64
C VAL A 488 2.94 9.38 3.28
N LEU A 489 2.22 9.84 2.27
CA LEU A 489 2.32 11.20 1.73
C LEU A 489 1.02 11.92 2.01
N ALA A 490 1.05 12.99 2.82
CA ALA A 490 -0.09 13.87 3.01
C ALA A 490 0.09 15.13 2.16
N LEU A 491 -0.87 15.42 1.29
CA LEU A 491 -0.91 16.60 0.41
C LEU A 491 -2.11 17.49 0.75
N ARG A 492 -2.00 18.77 0.50
CA ARG A 492 -3.12 19.71 0.60
C ARG A 492 -4.02 19.61 -0.61
N SER A 493 -3.43 19.48 -1.81
CA SER A 493 -4.08 19.31 -3.10
C SER A 493 -3.17 18.52 -4.03
N LEU A 494 -3.72 17.83 -5.02
CA LEU A 494 -2.94 17.26 -6.13
C LEU A 494 -2.38 18.36 -7.04
N GLU A 495 -2.87 19.58 -6.96
CA GLU A 495 -2.32 20.72 -7.70
C GLU A 495 -0.93 21.13 -7.23
N ASP A 496 -0.55 20.76 -5.99
CA ASP A 496 0.81 20.93 -5.48
C ASP A 496 1.81 19.98 -6.18
N VAL A 497 1.31 19.04 -6.99
CA VAL A 497 2.11 18.10 -7.80
C VAL A 497 2.09 18.56 -9.25
N PRO A 498 3.23 18.57 -9.96
CA PRO A 498 3.27 18.87 -11.40
C PRO A 498 2.25 18.06 -12.18
N GLU A 499 1.54 18.70 -13.12
CA GLU A 499 0.38 18.09 -13.80
C GLU A 499 0.68 16.72 -14.40
N HIS A 500 1.83 16.60 -15.08
CA HIS A 500 2.26 15.35 -15.73
C HIS A 500 2.60 14.22 -14.74
N LEU A 501 2.77 14.51 -13.44
CA LEU A 501 3.07 13.54 -12.39
C LEU A 501 1.84 13.12 -11.56
N ARG A 502 0.71 13.84 -11.65
CA ARG A 502 -0.50 13.55 -10.86
C ARG A 502 -1.04 12.14 -11.10
N GLY A 503 -1.22 11.77 -12.36
CA GLY A 503 -1.64 10.42 -12.75
C GLY A 503 -0.62 9.34 -12.35
N PRO A 504 0.66 9.48 -12.72
CA PRO A 504 1.72 8.56 -12.28
C PRO A 504 1.82 8.39 -10.76
N LEU A 505 1.67 9.46 -9.96
CA LEU A 505 1.66 9.38 -8.49
C LEU A 505 0.48 8.55 -7.98
N LEU A 506 -0.73 8.82 -8.47
CA LEU A 506 -1.92 8.03 -8.12
C LEU A 506 -1.77 6.56 -8.52
N GLY A 507 -1.06 6.28 -9.63
CA GLY A 507 -0.75 4.91 -10.06
C GLY A 507 0.35 4.24 -9.24
N ALA A 508 1.29 5.01 -8.67
CA ALA A 508 2.41 4.49 -7.90
C ALA A 508 2.02 4.02 -6.49
N VAL A 509 0.95 4.59 -5.91
CA VAL A 509 0.47 4.26 -4.56
C VAL A 509 -0.68 3.27 -4.61
N GLY A 510 -0.68 2.28 -3.72
CA GLY A 510 -1.75 1.29 -3.59
C GLY A 510 -2.91 1.77 -2.71
N CYS A 511 -2.62 2.59 -1.72
CA CYS A 511 -3.63 3.13 -0.80
C CYS A 511 -3.87 4.62 -1.10
N ARG A 512 -5.14 5.01 -1.25
CA ARG A 512 -5.54 6.38 -1.60
C ARG A 512 -6.63 6.87 -0.68
N MET A 513 -6.47 8.07 -0.15
CA MET A 513 -7.38 8.66 0.83
C MET A 513 -7.73 10.10 0.45
N ALA A 514 -9.01 10.34 0.24
CA ALA A 514 -9.59 11.62 -0.10
C ALA A 514 -10.36 12.16 1.11
N PHE A 515 -9.84 13.20 1.76
CA PHE A 515 -10.47 13.82 2.92
C PHE A 515 -11.64 14.72 2.51
N ALA A 516 -12.50 15.05 3.48
CA ALA A 516 -13.58 16.02 3.29
C ALA A 516 -13.05 17.39 2.84
N GLY A 517 -13.79 18.06 1.96
CA GLY A 517 -13.48 19.42 1.51
C GLY A 517 -12.46 19.49 0.37
N LEU A 518 -12.28 18.41 -0.41
CA LEU A 518 -11.50 18.44 -1.64
C LEU A 518 -12.05 19.45 -2.65
N THR A 519 -11.17 20.00 -3.49
CA THR A 519 -11.62 20.71 -4.68
C THR A 519 -12.26 19.74 -5.69
N PRO A 520 -13.20 20.21 -6.55
CA PRO A 520 -13.74 19.37 -7.61
C PRO A 520 -12.68 18.80 -8.56
N TRP A 521 -11.57 19.51 -8.75
CA TRP A 521 -10.44 19.09 -9.58
C TRP A 521 -9.73 17.88 -8.99
N ASP A 522 -9.37 17.94 -7.71
CA ASP A 522 -8.81 16.80 -6.97
C ASP A 522 -9.79 15.64 -6.95
N GLY A 523 -11.06 15.92 -6.67
CA GLY A 523 -12.13 14.92 -6.69
C GLY A 523 -12.25 14.22 -8.04
N GLY A 524 -12.09 14.94 -9.16
CA GLY A 524 -12.10 14.39 -10.51
C GLY A 524 -11.01 13.33 -10.72
N ARG A 525 -9.80 13.58 -10.27
CA ARG A 525 -8.67 12.65 -10.37
C ARG A 525 -8.89 11.37 -9.56
N PHE A 526 -9.44 11.51 -8.36
CA PHE A 526 -9.84 10.34 -7.57
C PHE A 526 -10.98 9.56 -8.22
N ALA A 527 -11.99 10.25 -8.74
CA ALA A 527 -13.12 9.63 -9.42
C ALA A 527 -12.69 8.80 -10.64
N GLU A 528 -11.78 9.33 -11.47
CA GLU A 528 -11.16 8.61 -12.59
C GLU A 528 -10.41 7.36 -12.11
N THR A 529 -9.62 7.50 -11.04
CA THR A 529 -8.81 6.40 -10.49
C THR A 529 -9.67 5.27 -9.91
N TRP A 530 -10.80 5.60 -9.27
CA TRP A 530 -11.70 4.62 -8.63
C TRP A 530 -12.69 4.00 -9.60
N GLY A 531 -12.89 4.62 -10.77
CA GLY A 531 -13.68 4.09 -11.87
C GLY A 531 -15.19 4.09 -11.63
N THR A 532 -15.88 3.27 -12.39
CA THR A 532 -17.33 3.19 -12.46
C THR A 532 -17.89 1.91 -11.84
N GLU A 533 -19.20 1.91 -11.60
CA GLU A 533 -19.99 0.74 -11.19
C GLU A 533 -21.36 0.76 -11.89
N TRP A 534 -21.93 -0.43 -12.10
CA TRP A 534 -23.27 -0.57 -12.61
C TRP A 534 -24.28 -0.53 -11.47
N VAL A 535 -25.23 0.40 -11.52
CA VAL A 535 -26.26 0.57 -10.50
C VAL A 535 -27.63 0.40 -11.14
N GLN A 536 -28.48 -0.41 -10.51
CA GLN A 536 -29.87 -0.54 -10.92
C GLN A 536 -30.64 0.69 -10.45
N THR A 537 -31.13 1.48 -11.41
CA THR A 537 -32.01 2.63 -11.16
C THR A 537 -33.42 2.21 -11.45
N ARG A 538 -34.34 2.49 -10.52
CA ARG A 538 -35.77 2.27 -10.68
C ARG A 538 -36.42 3.57 -11.05
N ASP A 539 -36.87 3.68 -12.29
CA ASP A 539 -37.73 4.77 -12.74
C ASP A 539 -39.17 4.37 -12.52
N VAL A 540 -39.84 5.04 -11.60
CA VAL A 540 -41.28 4.86 -11.37
C VAL A 540 -42.03 5.89 -12.19
N THR A 541 -42.63 5.44 -13.28
CA THR A 541 -43.47 6.30 -14.12
C THR A 541 -44.93 6.06 -13.78
N ASN A 542 -45.57 7.04 -13.17
CA ASN A 542 -47.02 7.04 -12.97
C ASN A 542 -47.70 7.41 -14.27
N ARG A 543 -48.19 6.42 -15.02
CA ARG A 543 -49.02 6.64 -16.22
C ARG A 543 -50.49 6.65 -15.82
N GLN A 544 -51.17 7.71 -16.19
CA GLN A 544 -52.64 7.73 -16.15
C GLN A 544 -53.18 6.73 -17.17
N ILE A 545 -53.97 5.76 -16.71
CA ILE A 545 -54.62 4.80 -17.62
C ILE A 545 -55.72 5.53 -18.33
N ILE A 546 -55.51 5.84 -19.61
CA ILE A 546 -56.54 6.30 -20.52
C ILE A 546 -57.03 5.06 -21.30
N SER A 547 -58.18 4.51 -20.92
CA SER A 547 -58.79 3.43 -21.66
C SER A 547 -59.67 4.01 -22.79
N ASP A 548 -59.56 3.44 -23.98
CA ASP A 548 -60.41 3.85 -25.12
C ASP A 548 -61.78 3.18 -25.12
N GLU A 549 -62.02 2.17 -24.28
CA GLU A 549 -63.30 1.50 -24.13
C GLU A 549 -64.32 2.35 -23.35
N PRO A 550 -65.52 2.56 -23.87
CA PRO A 550 -66.52 3.47 -23.27
C PRO A 550 -66.95 3.03 -21.86
N LEU A 551 -67.11 1.74 -21.60
CA LEU A 551 -67.45 1.19 -20.27
C LEU A 551 -66.37 1.42 -19.23
N THR A 552 -65.10 1.25 -19.59
CA THR A 552 -63.95 1.45 -18.72
C THR A 552 -63.75 2.94 -18.42
N LYS A 553 -64.01 3.83 -19.38
CA LYS A 553 -64.04 5.30 -19.17
C LYS A 553 -65.09 5.70 -18.14
N ALA A 554 -66.30 5.13 -18.21
CA ALA A 554 -67.34 5.42 -17.25
C ALA A 554 -67.03 4.93 -15.84
N LEU A 555 -66.41 3.74 -15.69
CA LEU A 555 -65.98 3.18 -14.43
C LEU A 555 -64.81 4.02 -13.81
N HIS A 556 -63.84 4.44 -14.61
CA HIS A 556 -62.74 5.31 -14.17
C HIS A 556 -63.24 6.70 -13.77
N PHE A 557 -64.25 7.24 -14.50
CA PHE A 557 -64.88 8.51 -14.15
C PHE A 557 -65.67 8.42 -12.84
N MET A 558 -66.46 7.37 -12.64
CA MET A 558 -67.16 7.13 -11.37
C MET A 558 -66.22 6.96 -10.20
N ARG A 559 -65.10 6.20 -10.37
CA ARG A 559 -64.07 6.01 -9.36
C ARG A 559 -63.38 7.34 -9.00
N ARG A 560 -63.11 8.20 -9.98
CA ARG A 560 -62.52 9.54 -9.78
C ARG A 560 -63.50 10.46 -9.02
N LEU A 561 -64.78 10.36 -9.26
CA LEU A 561 -65.81 11.11 -8.55
C LEU A 561 -65.94 10.68 -7.06
N VAL A 562 -65.82 9.39 -6.79
CA VAL A 562 -66.00 8.81 -5.46
C VAL A 562 -64.71 8.90 -4.63
N THR A 563 -63.53 8.69 -5.24
CA THR A 563 -62.25 8.61 -4.50
C THR A 563 -61.37 9.85 -4.66
N GLY A 564 -61.68 10.78 -5.56
CA GLY A 564 -60.85 11.95 -5.89
C GLY A 564 -59.51 11.61 -6.57
N ARG A 565 -59.24 10.35 -6.86
CA ARG A 565 -57.96 9.87 -7.43
C ARG A 565 -58.15 9.24 -8.81
N ALA A 566 -57.30 9.61 -9.75
CA ALA A 566 -57.24 8.96 -11.06
C ALA A 566 -56.64 7.54 -10.94
N ALA A 567 -57.12 6.61 -11.76
CA ALA A 567 -56.49 5.29 -11.86
C ALA A 567 -55.12 5.46 -12.52
N THR A 568 -54.08 5.26 -11.77
CA THR A 568 -52.69 5.30 -12.23
C THR A 568 -52.10 3.88 -12.23
N ALA A 569 -51.45 3.51 -13.32
CA ALA A 569 -50.61 2.33 -13.35
C ALA A 569 -49.16 2.77 -13.05
N GLU A 570 -48.58 2.17 -12.04
CA GLU A 570 -47.19 2.33 -11.72
C GLU A 570 -46.38 1.40 -12.65
N ALA A 571 -45.70 1.99 -13.64
CA ALA A 571 -44.75 1.26 -14.45
C ALA A 571 -43.37 1.44 -13.83
N VAL A 572 -42.83 0.36 -13.25
CA VAL A 572 -41.46 0.33 -12.72
C VAL A 572 -40.54 -0.17 -13.83
N THR A 573 -39.72 0.73 -14.37
CA THR A 573 -38.66 0.37 -15.30
C THR A 573 -37.35 0.27 -14.54
N VAL A 574 -36.74 -0.91 -14.50
CA VAL A 574 -35.40 -1.12 -13.91
C VAL A 574 -34.39 -0.98 -15.04
N ARG A 575 -33.52 0.00 -14.92
CA ARG A 575 -32.38 0.21 -15.84
C ARG A 575 -31.07 0.02 -15.09
N GLU A 576 -30.10 -0.64 -15.74
CA GLU A 576 -28.72 -0.60 -15.29
C GLU A 576 -28.04 0.62 -15.91
N VAL A 577 -27.53 1.50 -15.05
CA VAL A 577 -26.83 2.71 -15.45
C VAL A 577 -25.41 2.65 -14.90
N GLU A 578 -24.43 2.93 -15.75
CA GLU A 578 -23.04 3.09 -15.34
C GLU A 578 -22.89 4.42 -14.61
N ARG A 579 -22.34 4.39 -13.41
CA ARG A 579 -22.10 5.55 -12.58
C ARG A 579 -20.69 5.51 -11.98
N GLN A 580 -20.05 6.66 -11.83
CA GLN A 580 -18.82 6.76 -11.03
C GLN A 580 -19.08 6.29 -9.60
N ARG A 581 -18.19 5.46 -9.06
CA ARG A 581 -18.25 5.02 -7.64
C ARG A 581 -18.33 6.19 -6.69
N TRP A 582 -17.49 7.20 -6.95
CA TRP A 582 -17.50 8.51 -6.31
C TRP A 582 -17.27 9.56 -7.38
N SER A 583 -18.22 10.45 -7.59
CA SER A 583 -18.05 11.55 -8.54
C SER A 583 -17.21 12.68 -7.93
N ALA A 584 -16.66 13.54 -8.78
CA ALA A 584 -15.94 14.74 -8.35
C ALA A 584 -16.79 15.60 -7.40
N SER A 585 -18.07 15.77 -7.71
CA SER A 585 -19.02 16.51 -6.88
C SER A 585 -19.28 15.86 -5.53
N ASP A 586 -19.38 14.51 -5.49
CA ASP A 586 -19.57 13.80 -4.22
C ASP A 586 -18.37 13.98 -3.30
N LEU A 587 -17.14 13.86 -3.86
CA LEU A 587 -15.91 14.00 -3.10
C LEU A 587 -15.70 15.43 -2.58
N ALA A 588 -16.11 16.42 -3.36
CA ALA A 588 -16.01 17.83 -2.97
C ALA A 588 -17.06 18.24 -1.94
N HIS A 589 -18.29 17.73 -2.03
CA HIS A 589 -19.44 18.31 -1.33
C HIS A 589 -20.20 17.31 -0.45
N ALA A 590 -20.15 15.99 -0.71
CA ALA A 590 -20.93 15.00 0.02
C ALA A 590 -20.15 14.25 1.11
N VAL A 591 -18.83 14.40 1.18
CA VAL A 591 -18.01 13.78 2.25
C VAL A 591 -18.13 14.65 3.50
N PRO A 592 -18.70 14.14 4.62
CA PRO A 592 -18.88 14.94 5.83
C PRO A 592 -17.55 15.30 6.50
N ALA A 593 -17.54 16.40 7.25
CA ALA A 593 -16.38 16.77 8.05
C ALA A 593 -15.96 15.62 8.99
N GLY A 594 -14.68 15.36 9.06
CA GLY A 594 -14.14 14.24 9.85
C GLY A 594 -14.21 12.88 9.20
N HIS A 595 -14.67 12.80 7.96
CA HIS A 595 -14.66 11.59 7.16
C HIS A 595 -13.65 11.70 6.02
N ALA A 596 -13.33 10.54 5.45
CA ALA A 596 -12.58 10.43 4.22
C ALA A 596 -13.07 9.24 3.39
N VAL A 597 -12.85 9.28 2.08
CA VAL A 597 -13.03 8.12 1.21
C VAL A 597 -11.67 7.45 1.02
N LEU A 598 -11.61 6.16 1.33
CA LEU A 598 -10.36 5.40 1.39
C LEU A 598 -10.44 4.14 0.53
N SER A 599 -9.52 3.96 -0.41
CA SER A 599 -9.28 2.69 -1.11
C SER A 599 -7.96 2.09 -0.69
N LEU A 600 -7.94 0.77 -0.47
CA LEU A 600 -6.80 0.04 0.05
C LEU A 600 -6.39 -1.07 -0.92
N THR A 601 -5.09 -1.25 -1.08
CA THR A 601 -4.52 -2.38 -1.82
C THR A 601 -3.39 -2.97 -1.00
N THR A 602 -3.44 -4.27 -0.71
CA THR A 602 -2.38 -4.97 0.03
C THR A 602 -1.17 -5.24 -0.86
N VAL A 603 -0.03 -5.52 -0.25
CA VAL A 603 1.15 -6.04 -0.95
C VAL A 603 0.84 -7.34 -1.69
N GLY A 604 -0.10 -8.15 -1.21
CA GLY A 604 -0.60 -9.36 -1.88
C GLY A 604 -1.46 -9.10 -3.12
N GLY A 605 -1.85 -7.84 -3.39
CA GLY A 605 -2.70 -7.46 -4.52
C GLY A 605 -4.21 -7.53 -4.23
N GLU A 606 -4.62 -7.76 -2.99
CA GLU A 606 -6.01 -7.65 -2.59
C GLU A 606 -6.44 -6.20 -2.60
N HIS A 607 -7.55 -5.91 -3.24
CA HIS A 607 -8.06 -4.56 -3.40
C HIS A 607 -9.41 -4.38 -2.72
N THR A 608 -9.54 -3.31 -1.93
CA THR A 608 -10.80 -2.87 -1.33
C THR A 608 -11.36 -1.70 -2.12
N PRO A 609 -12.64 -1.75 -2.55
CA PRO A 609 -13.26 -0.60 -3.20
C PRO A 609 -13.26 0.62 -2.28
N PRO A 610 -13.39 1.85 -2.82
CA PRO A 610 -13.39 3.05 -2.01
C PRO A 610 -14.53 3.05 -1.00
N LEU A 611 -14.19 3.22 0.29
CA LEU A 611 -15.10 3.25 1.44
C LEU A 611 -15.16 4.64 2.05
N LEU A 612 -16.33 5.11 2.40
CA LEU A 612 -16.50 6.26 3.27
C LEU A 612 -16.24 5.83 4.71
N VAL A 613 -15.27 6.47 5.35
CA VAL A 613 -14.79 6.15 6.70
C VAL A 613 -14.99 7.35 7.60
N ASP A 614 -15.64 7.15 8.76
CA ASP A 614 -15.66 8.11 9.86
C ASP A 614 -14.37 7.98 10.66
N LEU A 615 -13.59 9.06 10.70
CA LEU A 615 -12.28 9.11 11.35
C LEU A 615 -12.35 9.72 12.77
N ARG A 616 -13.54 9.94 13.31
CA ARG A 616 -13.73 10.61 14.63
C ARG A 616 -13.76 9.63 15.79
N GLY A 617 -13.90 8.32 15.51
CA GLY A 617 -14.09 7.30 16.54
C GLY A 617 -13.02 6.24 16.59
#